data_6f8a4331bf782a8f32c809b5fedb090c
#
_entry.id   6f8a4331bf782a8f32c809b5fedb090c
#
_cell.length_a   1.000
_cell.length_b   1.000
_cell.length_c   1.000
_cell.angle_alpha   90.00
_cell.angle_beta   90.00
_cell.angle_gamma   90.00
#
_symmetry.space_group_name_H-M   'P 1'
#
loop_
_entity.id
_entity.type
_entity.pdbx_description
1 polymer ?
#
loop_
_entity_poly.entity_id
_entity_poly.type
_entity_poly.pdbx_seq_one_letter_code
_entity_poly.pdbx_strand_id
1 'polypeptide(L)'
;TINAGITAETIFLKPDLQNDFGQGSVGVYDNQSRLSWGPKATGQMVTDWRGNQIPLHTYDNIDAFFRTGTSFNEGVSFQQNIKGTAVFASVNRSDDASITPRSKLNKTNITLRATTFLDEAEKWKVDAKVNYINQNAHNRPIQGVNPSNAFNTIYNLPRSLNIREFEDDVDEQGNMIWYDASKNPQENPYWE
;
A
#
# COMPACT_ATOMS: atom_id res chain seq x y z
N THR A 1 27.44 -10.65 -13.87
CA THR A 1 26.02 -10.99 -14.08
C THR A 1 25.18 -9.74 -14.04
N ILE A 2 24.19 -9.66 -14.92
CA ILE A 2 23.17 -8.61 -14.93
C ILE A 2 21.83 -9.31 -14.77
N ASN A 3 20.97 -8.80 -13.92
CA ASN A 3 19.60 -9.28 -13.72
C ASN A 3 18.63 -8.10 -13.69
N ALA A 4 17.44 -8.31 -14.23
CA ALA A 4 16.33 -7.40 -14.12
C ALA A 4 15.02 -8.21 -14.05
N GLY A 5 14.07 -7.75 -13.28
CA GLY A 5 12.77 -8.39 -13.12
C GLY A 5 11.69 -7.39 -12.79
N ILE A 6 10.47 -7.68 -13.24
CA ILE A 6 9.26 -6.95 -12.87
C ILE A 6 8.25 -7.95 -12.32
N THR A 7 7.59 -7.57 -11.24
CA THR A 7 6.50 -8.33 -10.62
C THR A 7 5.28 -7.43 -10.52
N ALA A 8 4.10 -7.98 -10.79
CA ALA A 8 2.82 -7.33 -10.57
C ALA A 8 2.02 -8.10 -9.52
N GLU A 9 1.41 -7.40 -8.60
CA GLU A 9 0.61 -7.94 -7.50
C GLU A 9 -0.80 -7.37 -7.52
N THR A 10 -1.80 -8.21 -7.31
CA THR A 10 -3.19 -7.79 -7.16
C THR A 10 -3.81 -8.46 -5.94
N ILE A 11 -4.84 -7.83 -5.36
CA ILE A 11 -5.60 -8.47 -4.31
C ILE A 11 -6.37 -9.66 -4.89
N PHE A 12 -6.18 -10.85 -4.32
CA PHE A 12 -6.80 -12.08 -4.80
C PHE A 12 -7.93 -12.55 -3.89
N LEU A 13 -7.71 -12.53 -2.57
CA LEU A 13 -8.71 -12.88 -1.59
C LEU A 13 -9.27 -11.63 -0.95
N LYS A 14 -10.58 -11.44 -1.06
CA LYS A 14 -11.32 -10.34 -0.46
C LYS A 14 -12.61 -10.86 0.18
N PRO A 15 -13.13 -10.19 1.23
CA PRO A 15 -14.41 -10.57 1.81
C PRO A 15 -15.53 -10.39 0.79
N ASP A 16 -16.48 -11.33 0.82
CA ASP A 16 -17.72 -11.20 0.07
C ASP A 16 -18.69 -10.33 0.86
N LEU A 17 -18.85 -9.10 0.40
CA LEU A 17 -19.70 -8.10 1.06
C LEU A 17 -21.03 -7.97 0.30
N GLN A 18 -22.09 -7.71 1.06
CA GLN A 18 -23.40 -7.46 0.47
C GLN A 18 -23.40 -6.17 -0.38
N ASN A 19 -24.20 -6.15 -1.47
CA ASN A 19 -24.33 -5.03 -2.40
C ASN A 19 -25.78 -4.60 -2.63
N ASP A 20 -26.73 -5.07 -1.79
CA ASP A 20 -28.14 -4.79 -1.92
C ASP A 20 -28.62 -3.60 -1.10
N PHE A 21 -28.01 -3.36 0.08
CA PHE A 21 -28.48 -2.38 1.03
C PHE A 21 -27.48 -1.24 1.21
N GLY A 22 -28.00 -0.04 1.34
CA GLY A 22 -27.22 1.17 1.58
C GLY A 22 -26.91 1.38 3.06
N GLN A 23 -26.31 2.54 3.34
CA GLN A 23 -25.95 3.00 4.69
C GLN A 23 -27.18 3.12 5.57
N GLY A 24 -27.03 2.74 6.86
CA GLY A 24 -28.11 2.77 7.84
C GLY A 24 -28.33 1.44 8.52
N SER A 25 -29.45 1.29 9.22
CA SER A 25 -29.83 0.09 9.95
C SER A 25 -31.33 -0.14 9.89
N VAL A 26 -31.75 -1.42 10.06
CA VAL A 26 -33.17 -1.83 10.13
C VAL A 26 -34.01 -1.27 8.94
N GLY A 27 -33.42 -1.19 7.75
CA GLY A 27 -34.08 -0.68 6.55
C GLY A 27 -34.24 0.85 6.49
N VAL A 28 -33.70 1.60 7.47
CA VAL A 28 -33.75 3.06 7.51
C VAL A 28 -32.41 3.64 7.10
N TYR A 29 -32.44 4.60 6.18
CA TYR A 29 -31.23 5.31 5.75
C TYR A 29 -30.77 6.28 6.85
N ASP A 30 -29.46 6.25 7.11
CA ASP A 30 -28.80 7.18 8.04
C ASP A 30 -27.39 7.49 7.50
N ASN A 31 -27.17 8.71 7.06
CA ASN A 31 -25.90 9.16 6.49
C ASN A 31 -24.75 9.30 7.50
N GLN A 32 -25.01 9.09 8.78
CA GLN A 32 -23.99 9.03 9.84
C GLN A 32 -23.72 7.61 10.32
N SER A 33 -24.49 6.63 9.86
CA SER A 33 -24.34 5.23 10.26
C SER A 33 -23.08 4.62 9.66
N ARG A 34 -22.40 3.79 10.42
CA ARG A 34 -21.31 2.91 9.94
C ARG A 34 -21.81 1.56 9.41
N LEU A 35 -23.11 1.30 9.53
CA LEU A 35 -23.73 0.06 9.11
C LEU A 35 -24.26 0.15 7.67
N SER A 36 -24.32 -0.97 7.00
CA SER A 36 -24.85 -1.14 5.64
C SER A 36 -26.10 -1.99 5.62
N TRP A 37 -27.04 -1.72 6.54
CA TRP A 37 -28.33 -2.40 6.67
C TRP A 37 -29.48 -1.40 6.65
N GLY A 38 -29.30 -0.32 5.89
CA GLY A 38 -30.33 0.65 5.56
C GLY A 38 -31.31 0.13 4.52
N PRO A 39 -31.98 0.99 3.75
CA PRO A 39 -32.92 0.56 2.70
C PRO A 39 -32.20 -0.11 1.54
N LYS A 40 -32.93 -0.92 0.78
CA LYS A 40 -32.43 -1.49 -0.46
C LYS A 40 -32.06 -0.37 -1.43
N ALA A 41 -30.85 -0.48 -2.03
CA ALA A 41 -30.34 0.51 -2.98
C ALA A 41 -31.01 0.32 -4.36
N THR A 42 -32.03 1.08 -4.64
CA THR A 42 -32.80 1.05 -5.90
C THR A 42 -32.70 2.33 -6.71
N GLY A 43 -31.78 3.23 -6.34
CA GLY A 43 -31.61 4.53 -6.97
C GLY A 43 -32.50 5.63 -6.41
N GLN A 44 -33.22 5.38 -5.30
CA GLN A 44 -34.00 6.41 -4.61
C GLN A 44 -33.07 7.53 -4.10
N MET A 45 -33.59 8.77 -4.10
CA MET A 45 -32.82 9.92 -3.64
C MET A 45 -32.67 9.92 -2.13
N VAL A 46 -31.46 10.14 -1.67
CA VAL A 46 -31.09 10.26 -0.26
C VAL A 46 -30.15 11.45 -0.06
N THR A 47 -30.07 11.93 1.17
CA THR A 47 -29.11 12.99 1.52
C THR A 47 -27.80 12.36 1.95
N ASP A 48 -26.71 12.63 1.22
CA ASP A 48 -25.39 12.12 1.56
C ASP A 48 -24.79 12.78 2.82
N TRP A 49 -23.62 12.37 3.21
CA TRP A 49 -22.87 12.89 4.35
C TRP A 49 -22.42 14.36 4.19
N ARG A 50 -22.40 14.88 2.95
CA ARG A 50 -22.13 16.28 2.62
C ARG A 50 -23.39 17.14 2.54
N GLY A 51 -24.58 16.54 2.65
CA GLY A 51 -25.86 17.23 2.54
C GLY A 51 -26.43 17.30 1.12
N ASN A 52 -25.80 16.64 0.15
CA ASN A 52 -26.26 16.62 -1.23
C ASN A 52 -27.35 15.55 -1.45
N GLN A 53 -28.26 15.80 -2.38
CA GLN A 53 -29.22 14.79 -2.83
C GLN A 53 -28.57 13.91 -3.89
N ILE A 54 -28.38 12.62 -3.58
CA ILE A 54 -27.76 11.64 -4.48
C ILE A 54 -28.65 10.40 -4.62
N PRO A 55 -28.61 9.67 -5.74
CA PRO A 55 -29.25 8.39 -5.84
C PRO A 55 -28.51 7.35 -4.99
N LEU A 56 -29.26 6.57 -4.23
CA LEU A 56 -28.70 5.53 -3.37
C LEU A 56 -28.22 4.34 -4.20
N HIS A 57 -26.91 4.15 -4.26
CA HIS A 57 -26.22 3.03 -4.89
C HIS A 57 -25.25 2.38 -3.91
N THR A 58 -24.81 1.18 -4.22
CA THR A 58 -23.70 0.51 -3.54
C THR A 58 -22.45 0.52 -4.41
N TYR A 59 -21.28 0.52 -3.79
CA TYR A 59 -19.98 0.61 -4.45
C TYR A 59 -19.08 -0.55 -4.03
N ASP A 60 -18.30 -1.09 -4.96
CA ASP A 60 -17.21 -2.00 -4.63
C ASP A 60 -15.97 -1.18 -4.22
N ASN A 61 -15.95 -0.77 -2.97
CA ASN A 61 -14.89 0.07 -2.43
C ASN A 61 -13.54 -0.65 -2.34
N ILE A 62 -13.55 -1.98 -2.25
CA ILE A 62 -12.32 -2.79 -2.22
C ILE A 62 -11.62 -2.69 -3.57
N ASP A 63 -12.32 -2.99 -4.65
CA ASP A 63 -11.76 -2.91 -6.01
C ASP A 63 -11.47 -1.47 -6.44
N ALA A 64 -12.23 -0.51 -5.93
CA ALA A 64 -12.00 0.91 -6.23
C ALA A 64 -10.76 1.48 -5.55
N PHE A 65 -10.41 0.99 -4.37
CA PHE A 65 -9.28 1.48 -3.58
C PHE A 65 -7.96 0.79 -3.95
N PHE A 66 -7.93 -0.53 -3.92
CA PHE A 66 -6.70 -1.26 -4.19
C PHE A 66 -6.34 -1.21 -5.67
N ARG A 67 -5.05 -1.10 -5.92
CA ARG A 67 -4.48 -1.05 -7.27
C ARG A 67 -3.58 -2.26 -7.52
N THR A 68 -3.13 -2.42 -8.74
CA THR A 68 -2.03 -3.34 -9.03
C THR A 68 -0.74 -2.76 -8.44
N GLY A 69 -0.14 -3.49 -7.52
CA GLY A 69 1.21 -3.23 -7.03
C GLY A 69 2.24 -3.67 -8.08
N THR A 70 3.38 -2.99 -8.11
CA THR A 70 4.48 -3.33 -9.03
C THR A 70 5.80 -3.30 -8.28
N SER A 71 6.65 -4.28 -8.55
CA SER A 71 8.01 -4.33 -8.05
C SER A 71 8.97 -4.44 -9.23
N PHE A 72 9.91 -3.51 -9.32
CA PHE A 72 10.98 -3.52 -10.29
C PHE A 72 12.30 -3.79 -9.57
N ASN A 73 12.99 -4.86 -9.97
CA ASN A 73 14.25 -5.27 -9.38
C ASN A 73 15.32 -5.30 -10.45
N GLU A 74 16.45 -4.67 -10.18
CA GLU A 74 17.61 -4.67 -11.04
C GLU A 74 18.88 -4.90 -10.25
N GLY A 75 19.85 -5.55 -10.88
CA GLY A 75 21.12 -5.83 -10.23
C GLY A 75 22.25 -6.10 -11.21
N VAL A 76 23.42 -5.69 -10.78
CA VAL A 76 24.68 -5.98 -11.46
C VAL A 76 25.64 -6.57 -10.45
N SER A 77 26.29 -7.68 -10.82
CA SER A 77 27.35 -8.24 -10.01
C SER A 77 28.59 -8.57 -10.86
N PHE A 78 29.72 -8.38 -10.24
CA PHE A 78 31.03 -8.69 -10.76
C PHE A 78 31.76 -9.61 -9.79
N GLN A 79 32.43 -10.65 -10.33
CA GLN A 79 33.30 -11.53 -9.55
C GLN A 79 34.51 -11.87 -10.37
N GLN A 80 35.67 -11.75 -9.76
CA GLN A 80 36.95 -12.09 -10.40
C GLN A 80 37.97 -12.53 -9.35
N ASN A 81 38.87 -13.41 -9.76
CA ASN A 81 40.08 -13.74 -9.00
C ASN A 81 41.25 -12.95 -9.58
N ILE A 82 41.90 -12.12 -8.74
CA ILE A 82 43.02 -11.26 -9.12
C ILE A 82 44.20 -11.66 -8.23
N LYS A 83 45.21 -12.33 -8.80
CA LYS A 83 46.42 -12.73 -8.08
C LYS A 83 46.15 -13.45 -6.73
N GLY A 84 45.26 -14.43 -6.74
CA GLY A 84 44.91 -15.21 -5.56
C GLY A 84 43.88 -14.55 -4.62
N THR A 85 43.47 -13.32 -4.93
CA THR A 85 42.39 -12.61 -4.19
C THR A 85 41.09 -12.73 -4.97
N ALA A 86 40.08 -13.35 -4.39
CA ALA A 86 38.73 -13.36 -4.95
C ALA A 86 38.01 -12.08 -4.56
N VAL A 87 37.57 -11.30 -5.57
CA VAL A 87 36.85 -10.05 -5.38
C VAL A 87 35.42 -10.22 -5.89
N PHE A 88 34.45 -9.79 -5.12
CA PHE A 88 33.04 -9.72 -5.49
C PHE A 88 32.51 -8.31 -5.23
N ALA A 89 31.79 -7.76 -6.22
CA ALA A 89 31.06 -6.51 -6.08
C ALA A 89 29.66 -6.66 -6.64
N SER A 90 28.65 -6.11 -5.97
CA SER A 90 27.29 -6.07 -6.50
C SER A 90 26.57 -4.78 -6.10
N VAL A 91 25.69 -4.34 -7.00
CA VAL A 91 24.70 -3.30 -6.75
C VAL A 91 23.34 -3.89 -7.12
N ASN A 92 22.38 -3.82 -6.20
CA ASN A 92 21.01 -4.23 -6.44
C ASN A 92 20.07 -3.09 -6.04
N ARG A 93 19.05 -2.86 -6.84
CA ARG A 93 18.01 -1.88 -6.59
C ARG A 93 16.63 -2.53 -6.71
N SER A 94 15.73 -2.18 -5.78
CA SER A 94 14.32 -2.53 -5.82
C SER A 94 13.49 -1.26 -5.68
N ASP A 95 12.54 -1.08 -6.58
CA ASP A 95 11.55 -0.01 -6.54
C ASP A 95 10.16 -0.65 -6.50
N ASP A 96 9.52 -0.59 -5.33
CA ASP A 96 8.26 -1.25 -5.04
C ASP A 96 7.15 -0.22 -4.88
N ALA A 97 6.06 -0.38 -5.63
CA ALA A 97 4.79 0.32 -5.45
C ALA A 97 3.74 -0.66 -4.97
N SER A 98 3.20 -0.44 -3.78
CA SER A 98 2.25 -1.33 -3.11
C SER A 98 0.89 -1.38 -3.82
N ILE A 99 0.09 -2.42 -3.53
CA ILE A 99 -1.34 -2.47 -3.85
C ILE A 99 -2.13 -1.37 -3.13
N THR A 100 -1.64 -0.87 -1.99
CA THR A 100 -2.21 0.28 -1.30
C THR A 100 -1.76 1.57 -2.01
N PRO A 101 -2.69 2.48 -2.36
CA PRO A 101 -2.35 3.76 -2.96
C PRO A 101 -1.28 4.52 -2.18
N ARG A 102 -0.44 5.28 -2.91
CA ARG A 102 0.62 6.15 -2.38
C ARG A 102 1.74 5.45 -1.60
N SER A 103 1.63 4.17 -1.26
CA SER A 103 2.66 3.41 -0.55
C SER A 103 3.76 2.93 -1.49
N LYS A 104 5.02 3.27 -1.17
CA LYS A 104 6.22 2.95 -1.97
C LYS A 104 7.40 2.56 -1.08
N LEU A 105 8.25 1.70 -1.60
CA LEU A 105 9.51 1.32 -0.98
C LEU A 105 10.61 1.30 -2.04
N ASN A 106 11.68 2.06 -1.80
CA ASN A 106 12.88 2.04 -2.63
C ASN A 106 14.04 1.50 -1.79
N LYS A 107 14.78 0.55 -2.31
CA LYS A 107 15.91 -0.08 -1.64
C LYS A 107 17.09 -0.21 -2.58
N THR A 108 18.26 0.23 -2.12
CA THR A 108 19.55 0.02 -2.81
C THR A 108 20.49 -0.73 -1.88
N ASN A 109 21.08 -1.79 -2.38
CA ASN A 109 22.05 -2.61 -1.66
C ASN A 109 23.35 -2.70 -2.45
N ILE A 110 24.46 -2.30 -1.84
CA ILE A 110 25.81 -2.40 -2.39
C ILE A 110 26.61 -3.37 -1.53
N THR A 111 27.17 -4.39 -2.15
CA THR A 111 28.01 -5.38 -1.46
C THR A 111 29.40 -5.40 -2.12
N LEU A 112 30.43 -5.34 -1.28
CA LEU A 112 31.81 -5.55 -1.66
C LEU A 112 32.37 -6.66 -0.77
N ARG A 113 33.07 -7.63 -1.36
CA ARG A 113 33.74 -8.72 -0.63
C ARG A 113 35.09 -9.02 -1.25
N ALA A 114 36.08 -9.19 -0.42
CA ALA A 114 37.41 -9.64 -0.84
C ALA A 114 37.85 -10.81 0.07
N THR A 115 38.32 -11.88 -0.55
CA THR A 115 38.82 -13.08 0.13
C THR A 115 40.20 -13.38 -0.39
N THR A 116 41.20 -13.45 0.48
CA THR A 116 42.60 -13.74 0.10
C THR A 116 43.30 -14.59 1.14
N PHE A 117 44.37 -15.26 0.75
CA PHE A 117 45.35 -15.88 1.64
C PHE A 117 46.50 -14.91 1.83
N LEU A 118 47.01 -14.80 3.09
CA LEU A 118 48.11 -13.90 3.45
C LEU A 118 49.48 -14.53 3.24
N ASP A 119 49.53 -15.89 3.14
CA ASP A 119 50.75 -16.64 2.95
C ASP A 119 50.63 -17.62 1.80
N GLU A 120 51.77 -17.99 1.21
CA GLU A 120 51.85 -19.00 0.13
C GLU A 120 51.41 -20.40 0.56
N ALA A 121 51.49 -20.71 1.85
CA ALA A 121 51.07 -21.96 2.40
C ALA A 121 49.58 -22.04 2.73
N GLU A 122 48.82 -20.98 2.37
CA GLU A 122 47.36 -20.86 2.56
C GLU A 122 46.87 -21.10 4.01
N LYS A 123 47.74 -20.85 5.00
CA LYS A 123 47.42 -21.04 6.40
C LYS A 123 46.51 -19.97 6.97
N TRP A 124 46.60 -18.74 6.42
CA TRP A 124 45.86 -17.60 6.90
C TRP A 124 44.95 -17.05 5.79
N LYS A 125 43.65 -17.26 6.00
CA LYS A 125 42.60 -16.74 5.10
C LYS A 125 41.96 -15.52 5.71
N VAL A 126 41.91 -14.44 4.94
CA VAL A 126 41.17 -13.22 5.28
C VAL A 126 39.95 -13.09 4.37
N ASP A 127 38.79 -12.86 4.95
CA ASP A 127 37.54 -12.61 4.25
C ASP A 127 36.92 -11.32 4.81
N ALA A 128 36.93 -10.25 4.02
CA ALA A 128 36.38 -8.95 4.37
C ALA A 128 35.13 -8.69 3.52
N LYS A 129 34.02 -8.30 4.15
CA LYS A 129 32.78 -7.94 3.50
C LYS A 129 32.28 -6.59 4.01
N VAL A 130 31.91 -5.72 3.10
CA VAL A 130 31.18 -4.46 3.36
C VAL A 130 29.83 -4.55 2.66
N ASN A 131 28.79 -4.21 3.39
CA ASN A 131 27.43 -4.14 2.86
C ASN A 131 26.82 -2.77 3.22
N TYR A 132 26.39 -2.02 2.22
CA TYR A 132 25.69 -0.76 2.39
C TYR A 132 24.25 -0.92 1.92
N ILE A 133 23.28 -0.57 2.77
CA ILE A 133 21.86 -0.62 2.46
C ILE A 133 21.28 0.78 2.68
N ASN A 134 20.65 1.31 1.64
CA ASN A 134 19.80 2.48 1.73
C ASN A 134 18.37 2.06 1.45
N GLN A 135 17.45 2.41 2.34
CA GLN A 135 16.03 2.11 2.20
C GLN A 135 15.21 3.34 2.51
N ASN A 136 14.32 3.69 1.58
CA ASN A 136 13.35 4.76 1.74
C ASN A 136 11.94 4.21 1.57
N ALA A 137 11.13 4.32 2.62
CA ALA A 137 9.74 3.93 2.62
C ALA A 137 8.86 5.19 2.71
N HIS A 138 7.86 5.28 1.86
CA HIS A 138 6.87 6.34 1.84
C HIS A 138 5.49 5.73 2.05
N ASN A 139 4.67 6.31 2.94
CA ASN A 139 3.33 5.84 3.29
C ASN A 139 3.25 4.35 3.60
N ARG A 140 4.03 3.92 4.57
CA ARG A 140 3.99 2.54 4.99
C ARG A 140 2.66 2.23 5.70
N PRO A 141 1.86 1.26 5.20
CA PRO A 141 0.58 0.94 5.81
C PRO A 141 0.73 0.53 7.28
N ILE A 142 -0.10 1.13 8.13
CA ILE A 142 -0.23 0.74 9.54
C ILE A 142 -1.04 -0.56 9.59
N GLN A 143 -0.64 -1.49 10.44
CA GLN A 143 -1.31 -2.78 10.61
C GLN A 143 -2.13 -2.85 11.90
N GLY A 144 -3.00 -3.86 11.99
CA GLY A 144 -3.81 -4.15 13.17
C GLY A 144 -5.10 -3.33 13.26
N VAL A 145 -5.73 -3.38 14.42
CA VAL A 145 -6.99 -2.65 14.72
C VAL A 145 -6.63 -1.20 15.04
N ASN A 146 -6.38 -0.43 14.00
CA ASN A 146 -6.04 0.98 14.08
C ASN A 146 -6.91 1.75 13.09
N PRO A 147 -7.54 2.88 13.46
CA PRO A 147 -8.30 3.71 12.54
C PRO A 147 -7.52 4.18 11.30
N SER A 148 -6.20 4.37 11.44
CA SER A 148 -5.31 4.72 10.32
C SER A 148 -4.92 3.51 9.44
N ASN A 149 -5.43 2.29 9.73
CA ASN A 149 -5.22 1.14 8.87
C ASN A 149 -6.23 1.18 7.71
N ALA A 150 -5.76 1.44 6.51
CA ALA A 150 -6.60 1.53 5.32
C ALA A 150 -7.47 0.29 5.10
N PHE A 151 -6.95 -0.93 5.34
CA PHE A 151 -7.73 -2.16 5.23
C PHE A 151 -8.92 -2.17 6.19
N ASN A 152 -8.71 -1.74 7.43
CA ASN A 152 -9.77 -1.69 8.43
C ASN A 152 -10.86 -0.69 8.04
N THR A 153 -10.47 0.50 7.58
CA THR A 153 -11.41 1.52 7.12
C THR A 153 -12.19 1.08 5.89
N ILE A 154 -11.51 0.53 4.86
CA ILE A 154 -12.14 0.09 3.62
C ILE A 154 -13.14 -1.05 3.85
N TYR A 155 -12.80 -2.03 4.69
CA TYR A 155 -13.69 -3.17 4.95
C TYR A 155 -14.92 -2.79 5.80
N ASN A 156 -14.81 -1.75 6.61
CA ASN A 156 -15.90 -1.25 7.44
C ASN A 156 -16.64 -0.05 6.82
N LEU A 157 -16.21 0.44 5.66
CA LEU A 157 -16.88 1.56 5.00
C LEU A 157 -18.30 1.17 4.56
N PRO A 158 -19.33 1.97 4.88
CA PRO A 158 -20.68 1.72 4.41
C PRO A 158 -20.75 1.56 2.89
N ARG A 159 -21.55 0.58 2.42
CA ARG A 159 -21.61 0.17 1.01
C ARG A 159 -22.07 1.27 0.06
N SER A 160 -22.82 2.25 0.52
CA SER A 160 -23.29 3.39 -0.27
C SER A 160 -22.37 4.62 -0.23
N LEU A 161 -21.25 4.56 0.48
CA LEU A 161 -20.19 5.55 0.37
C LEU A 161 -19.23 5.17 -0.76
N ASN A 162 -18.91 6.13 -1.61
CA ASN A 162 -17.94 5.93 -2.69
C ASN A 162 -16.55 6.31 -2.20
N ILE A 163 -15.66 5.32 -2.10
CA ILE A 163 -14.30 5.53 -1.61
C ILE A 163 -13.51 6.57 -2.42
N ARG A 164 -13.82 6.72 -3.71
CA ARG A 164 -13.13 7.67 -4.58
C ARG A 164 -13.39 9.14 -4.21
N GLU A 165 -14.46 9.42 -3.46
CA GLU A 165 -14.73 10.77 -2.96
C GLU A 165 -13.73 11.25 -1.91
N PHE A 166 -12.93 10.32 -1.37
CA PHE A 166 -11.90 10.57 -0.36
C PHE A 166 -10.47 10.57 -0.95
N GLU A 167 -10.34 10.38 -2.27
CA GLU A 167 -9.03 10.25 -2.93
C GLU A 167 -8.24 11.57 -2.88
N ASP A 168 -8.92 12.70 -2.95
CA ASP A 168 -8.34 14.00 -2.68
C ASP A 168 -8.30 14.22 -1.16
N ASP A 169 -7.14 14.59 -0.63
CA ASP A 169 -6.97 14.78 0.81
C ASP A 169 -7.66 16.03 1.33
N VAL A 170 -7.90 16.99 0.45
CA VAL A 170 -8.53 18.26 0.76
C VAL A 170 -9.60 18.62 -0.29
N ASP A 171 -10.63 19.35 0.14
CA ASP A 171 -11.63 19.94 -0.73
C ASP A 171 -11.10 21.19 -1.45
N GLU A 172 -11.93 21.81 -2.30
CA GLU A 172 -11.58 23.04 -3.02
C GLU A 172 -11.26 24.22 -2.09
N GLN A 173 -11.72 24.18 -0.85
CA GLN A 173 -11.48 25.18 0.18
C GLN A 173 -10.25 24.86 1.04
N GLY A 174 -9.56 23.73 0.77
CA GLY A 174 -8.40 23.28 1.52
C GLY A 174 -8.72 22.59 2.85
N ASN A 175 -9.99 22.21 3.10
CA ASN A 175 -10.36 21.43 4.26
C ASN A 175 -10.14 19.94 3.99
N MET A 176 -9.74 19.21 5.03
CA MET A 176 -9.57 17.77 4.94
C MET A 176 -10.87 17.04 4.67
N ILE A 177 -10.85 16.07 3.78
CA ILE A 177 -11.99 15.23 3.43
C ILE A 177 -12.04 14.02 4.35
N TRP A 178 -13.12 13.86 5.08
CA TRP A 178 -13.48 12.67 5.86
C TRP A 178 -15.00 12.57 5.97
N TYR A 179 -15.52 11.37 6.22
CA TYR A 179 -16.98 11.21 6.31
C TYR A 179 -17.50 11.13 7.75
N ASP A 180 -16.66 10.91 8.74
CA ASP A 180 -17.06 10.81 10.14
C ASP A 180 -17.59 12.14 10.66
N ALA A 181 -18.73 12.10 11.36
CA ALA A 181 -19.33 13.28 12.00
C ALA A 181 -18.40 13.95 13.03
N SER A 182 -17.51 13.19 13.65
CA SER A 182 -16.46 13.70 14.56
C SER A 182 -15.33 14.40 13.79
N LYS A 183 -15.33 14.32 12.46
CA LYS A 183 -14.30 14.87 11.59
C LYS A 183 -12.91 14.33 11.94
N ASN A 184 -12.83 13.01 12.14
CA ASN A 184 -11.58 12.32 12.40
C ASN A 184 -10.88 11.99 11.08
N PRO A 185 -9.74 12.62 10.76
CA PRO A 185 -9.03 12.39 9.49
C PRO A 185 -8.56 10.93 9.31
N GLN A 186 -8.46 10.16 10.39
CA GLN A 186 -8.12 8.73 10.33
C GLN A 186 -9.20 7.87 9.67
N GLU A 187 -10.38 8.40 9.43
CA GLU A 187 -11.46 7.74 8.68
C GLU A 187 -11.25 7.86 7.15
N ASN A 188 -10.34 8.69 6.68
CA ASN A 188 -9.98 8.73 5.28
C ASN A 188 -8.87 7.71 5.00
N PRO A 189 -9.12 6.63 4.20
CA PRO A 189 -8.12 5.59 3.93
C PRO A 189 -6.97 6.05 3.02
N TYR A 190 -7.09 7.21 2.37
CA TYR A 190 -6.02 7.85 1.60
C TYR A 190 -5.17 8.81 2.45
N TRP A 191 -5.54 8.97 3.71
CA TRP A 191 -4.80 9.84 4.63
C TRP A 191 -3.35 9.39 4.81
N GLU A 192 -2.43 10.35 4.75
CA GLU A 192 -0.98 10.19 4.92
C GLU A 192 -0.47 10.72 6.27
#